data_1d86361e0cb960fa9866a30ecd1780c1
#
_entry.id   1d86361e0cb960fa9866a30ecd1780c1
#
_cell.length_a   1.000
_cell.length_b   1.000
_cell.length_c   1.000
_cell.angle_alpha   90.00
_cell.angle_beta   90.00
_cell.angle_gamma   90.00
#
_symmetry.space_group_name_H-M   'P 1'
#
loop_
_entity.id
_entity.type
_entity.pdbx_description
1 polymer ?
#
loop_
_entity_poly.entity_id
_entity_poly.type
_entity_poly.pdbx_seq_one_letter_code
_entity_poly.pdbx_strand_id
1 'polypeptide(L)'
;FAALVPDSFIMLYLAISLVLAVEYFRLVRAITLPVVTGPALENSALMGFPKRYLFSKHIWPAIRQDVLSLAAFGASSSIIAMASVGFVYVGLKPPSPELGLMIVELFPYYHEAPWLLAQPISTLFVLVLGFHLLSAKSDKTPRLNKFIFDSNSRLSKSDALERKL
;
A
#
# COMPACT_ATOMS: atom_id res chain seq x y z
N PHE A 1 15.14 -3.02 -18.30
CA PHE A 1 16.28 -3.34 -17.42
C PHE A 1 16.37 -4.83 -17.13
N ALA A 2 15.28 -5.50 -16.72
CA ALA A 2 15.28 -6.94 -16.44
C ALA A 2 15.71 -7.82 -17.65
N ALA A 3 15.43 -7.38 -18.88
CA ALA A 3 15.78 -8.09 -20.10
C ALA A 3 17.26 -7.90 -20.52
N LEU A 4 17.96 -6.91 -19.98
CA LEU A 4 19.36 -6.59 -20.34
C LEU A 4 20.39 -7.47 -19.62
N VAL A 5 20.03 -8.01 -18.44
CA VAL A 5 20.93 -8.89 -17.68
C VAL A 5 20.12 -10.12 -17.26
N PRO A 6 20.01 -11.13 -18.15
CA PRO A 6 19.35 -12.38 -17.83
C PRO A 6 20.07 -13.09 -16.69
N ASP A 7 19.30 -13.71 -15.79
CA ASP A 7 19.72 -14.49 -14.62
C ASP A 7 20.21 -13.70 -13.38
N SER A 8 20.02 -12.38 -13.33
CA SER A 8 20.35 -11.60 -12.14
C SER A 8 19.09 -11.32 -11.30
N PHE A 9 18.87 -12.16 -10.29
CA PHE A 9 17.81 -11.97 -9.28
C PHE A 9 17.83 -10.57 -8.64
N ILE A 10 19.04 -10.07 -8.33
CA ILE A 10 19.25 -8.76 -7.71
C ILE A 10 18.78 -7.63 -8.62
N MET A 11 19.02 -7.73 -9.93
CA MET A 11 18.66 -6.70 -10.88
C MET A 11 17.14 -6.59 -11.06
N LEU A 12 16.44 -7.73 -11.10
CA LEU A 12 14.98 -7.79 -11.15
C LEU A 12 14.36 -7.19 -9.89
N TYR A 13 14.88 -7.59 -8.73
CA TYR A 13 14.44 -7.09 -7.43
C TYR A 13 14.64 -5.57 -7.30
N LEU A 14 15.81 -5.05 -7.71
CA LEU A 14 16.09 -3.62 -7.72
C LEU A 14 15.15 -2.85 -8.65
N ALA A 15 14.87 -3.37 -9.85
CA ALA A 15 13.98 -2.71 -10.79
C ALA A 15 12.56 -2.56 -10.24
N ILE A 16 11.98 -3.65 -9.70
CA ILE A 16 10.65 -3.64 -9.09
C ILE A 16 10.62 -2.72 -7.86
N SER A 17 11.64 -2.82 -7.00
CA SER A 17 11.75 -2.01 -5.78
C SER A 17 11.83 -0.51 -6.10
N LEU A 18 12.56 -0.11 -7.13
CA LEU A 18 12.70 1.29 -7.52
C LEU A 18 11.40 1.88 -8.06
N VAL A 19 10.69 1.13 -8.88
CA VAL A 19 9.37 1.56 -9.40
C VAL A 19 8.38 1.74 -8.24
N LEU A 20 8.28 0.75 -7.37
CA LEU A 20 7.40 0.80 -6.21
C LEU A 20 7.80 1.91 -5.22
N ALA A 21 9.09 2.16 -5.01
CA ALA A 21 9.55 3.21 -4.10
C ALA A 21 9.07 4.61 -4.51
N VAL A 22 9.08 4.92 -5.82
CA VAL A 22 8.56 6.20 -6.33
C VAL A 22 7.06 6.33 -6.11
N GLU A 23 6.31 5.26 -6.37
CA GLU A 23 4.86 5.23 -6.15
C GLU A 23 4.52 5.42 -4.67
N TYR A 24 5.19 4.67 -3.78
CA TYR A 24 5.00 4.79 -2.33
C TYR A 24 5.34 6.17 -1.80
N PHE A 25 6.44 6.75 -2.27
CA PHE A 25 6.82 8.10 -1.87
C PHE A 25 5.72 9.12 -2.20
N ARG A 26 5.12 9.02 -3.37
CA ARG A 26 4.02 9.91 -3.78
C ARG A 26 2.78 9.71 -2.92
N LEU A 27 2.41 8.46 -2.64
CA LEU A 27 1.22 8.12 -1.83
C LEU A 27 1.39 8.55 -0.37
N VAL A 28 2.54 8.25 0.24
CA VAL A 28 2.84 8.68 1.63
C VAL A 28 2.86 10.21 1.73
N ARG A 29 3.41 10.90 0.75
CA ARG A 29 3.38 12.35 0.70
C ARG A 29 1.95 12.89 0.62
N ALA A 30 1.09 12.31 -0.20
CA ALA A 30 -0.31 12.72 -0.35
C ALA A 30 -1.10 12.54 0.96
N ILE A 31 -0.85 11.47 1.73
CA ILE A 31 -1.46 11.23 3.04
C ILE A 31 -0.92 12.18 4.11
N THR A 32 0.37 12.50 4.07
CA THR A 32 1.04 13.30 5.10
C THR A 32 0.76 14.80 4.93
N LEU A 33 0.63 15.27 3.71
CA LEU A 33 0.47 16.70 3.41
C LEU A 33 -0.70 17.36 4.17
N PRO A 34 -1.93 16.83 4.17
CA PRO A 34 -3.05 17.44 4.88
C PRO A 34 -2.88 17.42 6.41
N VAL A 35 -2.09 16.49 6.95
CA VAL A 35 -1.78 16.44 8.38
C VAL A 35 -0.78 17.53 8.75
N VAL A 36 0.23 17.76 7.90
CA VAL A 36 1.28 18.77 8.13
C VAL A 36 0.76 20.20 7.95
N THR A 37 -0.18 20.41 7.03
CA THR A 37 -0.81 21.72 6.79
C THR A 37 -2.04 21.97 7.68
N GLY A 38 -2.36 21.04 8.58
CA GLY A 38 -3.52 21.15 9.45
C GLY A 38 -3.31 22.15 10.60
N PRO A 39 -4.38 22.84 11.05
CA PRO A 39 -4.32 23.88 12.07
C PRO A 39 -3.81 23.37 13.43
N ALA A 40 -3.97 22.09 13.72
CA ALA A 40 -3.47 21.47 14.94
C ALA A 40 -1.93 21.49 15.04
N LEU A 41 -1.26 21.28 13.90
CA LEU A 41 0.20 21.30 13.84
C LEU A 41 0.73 22.73 13.85
N GLU A 42 0.06 23.63 13.15
CA GLU A 42 0.40 25.05 13.10
C GLU A 42 0.35 25.69 14.49
N ASN A 43 -0.73 25.48 15.24
CA ASN A 43 -0.86 25.95 16.61
C ASN A 43 0.22 25.39 17.54
N SER A 44 0.56 24.11 17.39
CA SER A 44 1.61 23.48 18.20
C SER A 44 3.01 24.00 17.83
N ALA A 45 3.24 24.34 16.56
CA ALA A 45 4.48 24.95 16.10
C ALA A 45 4.64 26.39 16.64
N LEU A 46 3.56 27.16 16.69
CA LEU A 46 3.54 28.51 17.28
C LEU A 46 3.86 28.52 18.77
N MET A 47 3.54 27.43 19.48
CA MET A 47 3.91 27.23 20.90
C MET A 47 5.41 26.92 21.12
N GLY A 48 6.21 26.83 20.06
CA GLY A 48 7.65 26.59 20.14
C GLY A 48 8.08 25.15 20.39
N PHE A 49 7.21 24.17 20.21
CA PHE A 49 7.59 22.77 20.38
C PHE A 49 8.62 22.31 19.33
N PRO A 50 9.62 21.49 19.71
CA PRO A 50 10.64 21.02 18.80
C PRO A 50 10.04 20.11 17.70
N LYS A 51 10.57 20.17 16.48
CA LYS A 51 10.09 19.39 15.32
C LYS A 51 9.99 17.89 15.58
N ARG A 52 10.90 17.31 16.37
CA ARG A 52 10.87 15.90 16.76
C ARG A 52 9.63 15.55 17.60
N TYR A 53 9.23 16.44 18.50
CA TYR A 53 8.04 16.27 19.32
C TYR A 53 6.77 16.32 18.45
N LEU A 54 6.68 17.30 17.56
CA LEU A 54 5.57 17.44 16.61
C LEU A 54 5.43 16.18 15.71
N PHE A 55 6.53 15.66 15.19
CA PHE A 55 6.53 14.45 14.40
C PHE A 55 6.02 13.24 15.22
N SER A 56 6.60 12.99 16.41
CA SER A 56 6.30 11.80 17.20
C SER A 56 4.90 11.82 17.82
N LYS A 57 4.39 12.99 18.23
CA LYS A 57 3.12 13.11 18.95
C LYS A 57 1.92 13.49 18.08
N HIS A 58 2.14 14.21 17.00
CA HIS A 58 1.05 14.68 16.12
C HIS A 58 1.03 13.99 14.76
N ILE A 59 2.17 13.97 14.04
CA ILE A 59 2.22 13.46 12.68
C ILE A 59 2.16 11.93 12.69
N TRP A 60 3.09 11.26 13.35
CA TRP A 60 3.21 9.81 13.33
C TRP A 60 1.94 9.06 13.78
N PRO A 61 1.31 9.38 14.92
CA PRO A 61 0.07 8.72 15.33
C PRO A 61 -1.09 8.95 14.35
N ALA A 62 -1.07 10.09 13.64
CA ALA A 62 -2.09 10.43 12.67
C ALA A 62 -2.00 9.61 11.39
N ILE A 63 -0.79 9.33 10.88
CA ILE A 63 -0.56 8.68 9.59
C ILE A 63 -0.20 7.20 9.69
N ARG A 64 0.18 6.69 10.86
CA ARG A 64 0.72 5.33 11.03
C ARG A 64 -0.20 4.23 10.49
N GLN A 65 -1.51 4.38 10.66
CA GLN A 65 -2.47 3.37 10.19
C GLN A 65 -2.56 3.38 8.67
N ASP A 66 -2.62 4.57 8.07
CA ASP A 66 -2.70 4.73 6.63
C ASP A 66 -1.40 4.24 5.95
N VAL A 67 -0.24 4.53 6.57
CA VAL A 67 1.07 4.03 6.11
C VAL A 67 1.15 2.50 6.23
N LEU A 68 0.62 1.91 7.31
CA LEU A 68 0.61 0.46 7.48
C LEU A 68 -0.31 -0.23 6.46
N SER A 69 -1.49 0.32 6.20
CA SER A 69 -2.40 -0.13 5.14
C SER A 69 -1.72 -0.09 3.78
N LEU A 70 -1.06 1.04 3.49
CA LEU A 70 -0.34 1.23 2.26
C LEU A 70 0.82 0.24 2.11
N ALA A 71 1.56 -0.03 3.18
CA ALA A 71 2.64 -1.02 3.19
C ALA A 71 2.12 -2.44 2.92
N ALA A 72 0.99 -2.83 3.52
CA ALA A 72 0.37 -4.13 3.27
C ALA A 72 -0.14 -4.25 1.83
N PHE A 73 -0.77 -3.21 1.30
CA PHE A 73 -1.18 -3.15 -0.11
C PHE A 73 0.01 -3.28 -1.05
N GLY A 74 1.13 -2.63 -0.73
CA GLY A 74 2.33 -2.72 -1.52
C GLY A 74 3.03 -4.06 -1.49
N ALA A 75 3.00 -4.72 -0.35
CA ALA A 75 3.51 -6.08 -0.27
C ALA A 75 2.74 -7.01 -1.23
N SER A 76 1.40 -6.92 -1.27
CA SER A 76 0.59 -7.70 -2.22
C SER A 76 0.87 -7.31 -3.68
N SER A 77 1.00 -6.03 -3.97
CA SER A 77 1.30 -5.53 -5.31
C SER A 77 2.67 -6.00 -5.81
N SER A 78 3.69 -6.01 -4.94
CA SER A 78 5.02 -6.50 -5.30
C SER A 78 5.05 -8.00 -5.58
N ILE A 79 4.28 -8.81 -4.84
CA ILE A 79 4.14 -10.25 -5.09
C ILE A 79 3.50 -10.50 -6.47
N ILE A 80 2.42 -9.77 -6.79
CA ILE A 80 1.77 -9.88 -8.10
C ILE A 80 2.71 -9.45 -9.23
N ALA A 81 3.44 -8.34 -9.05
CA ALA A 81 4.40 -7.86 -10.03
C ALA A 81 5.50 -8.89 -10.31
N MET A 82 6.06 -9.49 -9.25
CA MET A 82 7.07 -10.53 -9.36
C MET A 82 6.52 -11.77 -10.08
N ALA A 83 5.36 -12.27 -9.67
CA ALA A 83 4.70 -13.41 -10.31
C ALA A 83 4.37 -13.16 -11.78
N SER A 84 3.98 -11.92 -12.14
CA SER A 84 3.70 -11.55 -13.53
C SER A 84 4.95 -11.57 -14.41
N VAL A 85 6.09 -11.13 -13.90
CA VAL A 85 7.37 -11.17 -14.61
C VAL A 85 7.84 -12.61 -14.79
N GLY A 86 7.70 -13.46 -13.78
CA GLY A 86 7.98 -14.89 -13.86
C GLY A 86 7.09 -15.60 -14.88
N PHE A 87 5.81 -15.27 -14.95
CA PHE A 87 4.86 -15.83 -15.91
C PHE A 87 5.25 -15.55 -17.37
N VAL A 88 5.88 -14.42 -17.67
CA VAL A 88 6.31 -14.04 -19.04
C VAL A 88 7.72 -14.57 -19.38
N TYR A 89 8.34 -15.38 -18.54
CA TYR A 89 9.74 -15.83 -18.70
C TYR A 89 10.78 -14.70 -18.80
N VAL A 90 10.42 -13.51 -18.34
CA VAL A 90 11.33 -12.36 -18.30
C VAL A 90 11.83 -12.20 -16.86
N GLY A 91 12.80 -12.92 -16.47
CA GLY A 91 13.34 -12.83 -15.12
C GLY A 91 14.18 -14.03 -14.78
N LEU A 92 13.76 -14.77 -13.78
CA LEU A 92 14.47 -15.98 -13.33
C LEU A 92 14.19 -17.13 -14.27
N LYS A 93 15.26 -17.85 -14.60
CA LYS A 93 15.19 -19.08 -15.38
C LYS A 93 15.15 -20.30 -14.45
N PRO A 94 14.56 -21.42 -14.91
CA PRO A 94 14.65 -22.68 -14.19
C PRO A 94 16.12 -23.02 -13.85
N PRO A 95 16.42 -23.58 -12.67
CA PRO A 95 15.53 -24.18 -11.65
C PRO A 95 15.07 -23.25 -10.51
N SER A 96 14.94 -21.94 -10.72
CA SER A 96 14.56 -21.00 -9.67
C SER A 96 13.10 -21.24 -9.21
N PRO A 97 12.84 -21.41 -7.90
CA PRO A 97 11.50 -21.63 -7.37
C PRO A 97 10.72 -20.31 -7.31
N GLU A 98 10.04 -19.98 -8.36
CA GLU A 98 9.20 -18.77 -8.47
C GLU A 98 7.76 -19.16 -8.80
N LEU A 99 6.78 -18.60 -8.05
CA LEU A 99 5.37 -19.00 -8.18
C LEU A 99 4.83 -18.72 -9.60
N GLY A 100 5.21 -17.60 -10.21
CA GLY A 100 4.80 -17.26 -11.57
C GLY A 100 5.37 -18.22 -12.62
N LEU A 101 6.65 -18.53 -12.50
CA LEU A 101 7.33 -19.49 -13.38
C LEU A 101 6.76 -20.90 -13.22
N MET A 102 6.49 -21.34 -11.98
CA MET A 102 5.90 -22.66 -11.71
C MET A 102 4.52 -22.81 -12.39
N ILE A 103 3.72 -21.75 -12.46
CA ILE A 103 2.42 -21.81 -13.15
C ILE A 103 2.63 -22.14 -14.64
N VAL A 104 3.61 -21.52 -15.28
CA VAL A 104 3.89 -21.73 -16.70
C VAL A 104 4.50 -23.10 -16.97
N GLU A 105 5.42 -23.56 -16.13
CA GLU A 105 6.05 -24.88 -16.24
C GLU A 105 5.06 -26.03 -16.03
N LEU A 106 4.08 -25.85 -15.15
CA LEU A 106 3.06 -26.85 -14.87
C LEU A 106 1.87 -26.82 -15.86
N PHE A 107 1.76 -25.75 -16.65
CA PHE A 107 0.65 -25.57 -17.58
C PHE A 107 0.50 -26.74 -18.62
N PRO A 108 1.57 -27.31 -19.20
CA PRO A 108 1.44 -28.48 -20.11
C PRO A 108 0.79 -29.70 -19.47
N TYR A 109 0.93 -29.85 -18.15
CA TYR A 109 0.38 -31.00 -17.40
C TYR A 109 -1.07 -30.80 -16.95
N TYR A 110 -1.72 -29.69 -17.35
CA TYR A 110 -3.08 -29.34 -16.93
C TYR A 110 -4.11 -30.46 -17.24
N HIS A 111 -3.98 -31.15 -18.37
CA HIS A 111 -4.91 -32.20 -18.76
C HIS A 111 -4.72 -33.51 -17.99
N GLU A 112 -3.51 -33.79 -17.53
CA GLU A 112 -3.17 -35.02 -16.82
C GLU A 112 -3.34 -34.89 -15.31
N ALA A 113 -2.95 -33.71 -14.75
CA ALA A 113 -2.91 -33.48 -13.32
C ALA A 113 -3.24 -32.01 -12.95
N PRO A 114 -4.51 -31.57 -13.03
CA PRO A 114 -4.89 -30.19 -12.81
C PRO A 114 -4.57 -29.69 -11.39
N TRP A 115 -4.48 -30.57 -10.40
CA TRP A 115 -4.13 -30.20 -9.02
C TRP A 115 -2.71 -29.69 -8.86
N LEU A 116 -1.77 -30.06 -9.75
CA LEU A 116 -0.40 -29.53 -9.73
C LEU A 116 -0.39 -28.01 -10.02
N LEU A 117 -1.20 -27.58 -10.97
CA LEU A 117 -1.34 -26.17 -11.31
C LEU A 117 -2.08 -25.38 -10.21
N ALA A 118 -3.02 -26.02 -9.52
CA ALA A 118 -3.78 -25.40 -8.45
C ALA A 118 -2.91 -24.99 -7.24
N GLN A 119 -1.78 -25.66 -6.99
CA GLN A 119 -0.91 -25.40 -5.85
C GLN A 119 -0.28 -23.99 -5.89
N PRO A 120 0.48 -23.61 -6.93
CA PRO A 120 1.09 -22.26 -6.99
C PRO A 120 0.04 -21.16 -7.09
N ILE A 121 -1.09 -21.40 -7.79
CA ILE A 121 -2.18 -20.41 -7.88
C ILE A 121 -2.83 -20.19 -6.52
N SER A 122 -3.16 -21.24 -5.78
CA SER A 122 -3.78 -21.13 -4.46
C SER A 122 -2.83 -20.47 -3.45
N THR A 123 -1.54 -20.77 -3.49
CA THR A 123 -0.54 -20.14 -2.64
C THR A 123 -0.45 -18.64 -2.89
N LEU A 124 -0.40 -18.24 -4.16
CA LEU A 124 -0.37 -16.83 -4.56
C LEU A 124 -1.65 -16.11 -4.13
N PHE A 125 -2.81 -16.74 -4.33
CA PHE A 125 -4.10 -16.21 -3.92
C PHE A 125 -4.17 -15.98 -2.40
N VAL A 126 -3.76 -16.96 -1.59
CA VAL A 126 -3.78 -16.86 -0.11
C VAL A 126 -2.82 -15.77 0.36
N LEU A 127 -1.62 -15.66 -0.22
CA LEU A 127 -0.66 -14.61 0.10
C LEU A 127 -1.23 -13.22 -0.17
N VAL A 128 -1.74 -12.99 -1.37
CA VAL A 128 -2.31 -11.70 -1.78
C VAL A 128 -3.54 -11.35 -0.93
N LEU A 129 -4.43 -12.33 -0.71
CA LEU A 129 -5.60 -12.16 0.14
C LEU A 129 -5.22 -11.81 1.58
N GLY A 130 -4.20 -12.48 2.15
CA GLY A 130 -3.70 -12.21 3.49
C GLY A 130 -3.25 -10.77 3.66
N PHE A 131 -2.44 -10.25 2.74
CA PHE A 131 -2.00 -8.85 2.77
C PHE A 131 -3.15 -7.86 2.53
N HIS A 132 -4.10 -8.18 1.65
CA HIS A 132 -5.30 -7.36 1.44
C HIS A 132 -6.18 -7.27 2.69
N LEU A 133 -6.38 -8.37 3.39
CA LEU A 133 -7.14 -8.38 4.65
C LEU A 133 -6.44 -7.59 5.76
N LEU A 134 -5.11 -7.63 5.82
CA LEU A 134 -4.33 -6.80 6.75
C LEU A 134 -4.50 -5.31 6.42
N SER A 135 -4.45 -4.94 5.15
CA SER A 135 -4.70 -3.57 4.68
C SER A 135 -6.11 -3.11 5.05
N ALA A 136 -7.14 -3.88 4.75
CA ALA A 136 -8.53 -3.55 5.02
C ALA A 136 -8.85 -3.41 6.51
N LYS A 137 -8.19 -4.18 7.38
CA LYS A 137 -8.36 -4.07 8.84
C LYS A 137 -7.79 -2.77 9.39
N SER A 138 -6.74 -2.23 8.77
CA SER A 138 -6.13 -0.96 9.17
C SER A 138 -6.97 0.26 8.78
N ASP A 139 -7.79 0.14 7.72
CA ASP A 139 -8.57 1.27 7.16
C ASP A 139 -9.87 1.58 7.92
N LYS A 140 -10.18 0.86 9.00
CA LYS A 140 -11.42 1.04 9.79
C LYS A 140 -11.42 2.26 10.73
N THR A 141 -10.72 3.35 10.39
CA THR A 141 -10.83 4.59 11.17
C THR A 141 -11.83 5.55 10.51
N PRO A 142 -12.92 5.91 11.19
CA PRO A 142 -14.02 6.74 10.66
C PRO A 142 -13.63 8.23 10.65
N ARG A 143 -12.50 8.60 10.00
CA ARG A 143 -12.06 10.01 9.98
C ARG A 143 -12.88 10.87 9.05
N LEU A 144 -13.26 10.37 7.88
CA LEU A 144 -14.08 11.10 6.93
C LEU A 144 -15.49 11.42 7.50
N ASN A 145 -16.08 10.47 8.21
CA ASN A 145 -17.41 10.67 8.79
C ASN A 145 -17.41 11.72 9.92
N LYS A 146 -16.32 11.81 10.67
CA LYS A 146 -16.17 12.83 11.74
C LYS A 146 -15.98 14.22 11.16
N PHE A 147 -15.23 14.37 10.05
CA PHE A 147 -15.06 15.66 9.38
C PHE A 147 -16.36 16.16 8.75
N ILE A 148 -17.10 15.28 8.07
CA ILE A 148 -18.39 15.63 7.46
C ILE A 148 -19.42 15.98 8.54
N PHE A 149 -19.44 15.25 9.65
CA PHE A 149 -20.37 15.53 10.76
C PHE A 149 -20.04 16.84 11.46
N ASP A 150 -18.75 17.15 11.67
CA ASP A 150 -18.31 18.39 12.33
C ASP A 150 -18.53 19.62 11.43
N SER A 151 -18.35 19.48 10.13
CA SER A 151 -18.62 20.53 9.15
C SER A 151 -20.14 20.82 9.02
N ASN A 152 -20.99 19.80 8.98
CA ASN A 152 -22.43 19.95 8.98
C ASN A 152 -22.98 20.57 10.28
N SER A 153 -22.37 20.21 11.42
CA SER A 153 -22.78 20.80 12.70
C SER A 153 -22.42 22.28 12.83
N ARG A 154 -21.33 22.72 12.21
CA ARG A 154 -20.92 24.13 12.16
C ARG A 154 -21.82 24.95 11.23
N LEU A 155 -22.16 24.44 10.06
CA LEU A 155 -23.09 25.07 9.11
C LEU A 155 -24.48 25.25 9.74
N SER A 156 -24.98 24.20 10.38
CA SER A 156 -26.27 24.26 11.09
C SER A 156 -26.30 25.29 12.23
N LYS A 157 -25.17 25.50 12.92
CA LYS A 157 -25.07 26.53 13.96
C LYS A 157 -25.00 27.95 13.38
N SER A 158 -24.32 28.15 12.24
CA SER A 158 -24.26 29.46 11.58
C SER A 158 -25.63 29.87 11.06
N ASP A 159 -26.38 28.95 10.43
CA ASP A 159 -27.73 29.20 9.94
C ASP A 159 -28.74 29.49 11.07
N ALA A 160 -28.54 28.87 12.24
CA ALA A 160 -29.38 29.12 13.41
C ALA A 160 -29.09 30.47 14.07
N LEU A 161 -27.89 31.02 13.92
CA LEU A 161 -27.52 32.35 14.41
C LEU A 161 -28.02 33.44 13.46
N GLU A 162 -27.98 33.24 12.14
CA GLU A 162 -28.52 34.17 11.15
C GLU A 162 -30.05 34.33 11.22
N ARG A 163 -30.75 33.28 11.62
CA ARG A 163 -32.23 33.33 11.81
C ARG A 163 -32.68 34.06 13.10
N LYS A 164 -31.76 34.38 14.00
CA LYS A 164 -32.05 35.07 15.28
C LYS A 164 -31.68 36.56 15.28
N LEU A 165 -31.04 37.02 14.23
CA LEU A 165 -30.74 38.41 13.92
C LEU A 165 -31.78 38.98 12.95
#